data_60ad56a485bda8c9218d3b6c2ecafb48
#
_entry.id   60ad56a485bda8c9218d3b6c2ecafb48
#
_cell.length_a   1.000
_cell.length_b   1.000
_cell.length_c   1.000
_cell.angle_alpha   90.00
_cell.angle_beta   90.00
_cell.angle_gamma   90.00
#
_symmetry.space_group_name_H-M   'P 1'
#
loop_
_entity.id
_entity.type
_entity.pdbx_description
1 polymer ?
#
loop_
_entity_poly.entity_id
_entity_poly.type
_entity_poly.pdbx_seq_one_letter_code
_entity_poly.pdbx_strand_id
1 'polypeptide(L)'
;MHQLANSKGFILLDMLSRRIGRRKFAAILRLFVDQKANQTTSWQEFQRAIEADAGQDIHWFFEQWFERTGAPDYQLTWDQKGGTVSGVITQPVPYFRATLEVELIGSNRRLTKKIEIVNAQAGFKWKAPFKIKSVILDPHYKVLRWLPEFRTKGPSG
;
A
#
# COMPACT_ATOMS: atom_id res chain seq x y z
N MET A 1 19.32 11.16 9.91
CA MET A 1 17.92 10.88 10.25
C MET A 1 16.87 11.49 9.30
N HIS A 2 17.19 12.55 8.55
CA HIS A 2 16.22 13.25 7.69
C HIS A 2 15.85 12.55 6.37
N GLN A 3 16.68 11.67 5.83
CA GLN A 3 16.40 11.03 4.53
C GLN A 3 15.26 9.99 4.58
N LEU A 4 15.10 9.26 5.68
CA LEU A 4 14.02 8.28 5.85
C LEU A 4 12.63 8.94 5.97
N ALA A 5 12.55 10.10 6.62
CA ALA A 5 11.31 10.84 6.77
C ALA A 5 10.79 11.36 5.41
N ASN A 6 11.69 11.85 4.55
CA ASN A 6 11.34 12.33 3.21
C ASN A 6 10.85 11.17 2.32
N SER A 7 11.51 10.00 2.36
CA SER A 7 11.12 8.84 1.56
C SER A 7 9.75 8.30 1.95
N LYS A 8 9.43 8.26 3.25
CA LYS A 8 8.10 7.86 3.75
C LYS A 8 7.01 8.78 3.20
N GLY A 9 7.22 10.09 3.29
CA GLY A 9 6.25 11.09 2.81
C GLY A 9 5.90 10.91 1.33
N PHE A 10 6.88 10.70 0.46
CA PHE A 10 6.65 10.47 -0.97
C PHE A 10 5.81 9.23 -1.23
N ILE A 11 6.10 8.10 -0.57
CA ILE A 11 5.32 6.86 -0.72
C ILE A 11 3.88 7.08 -0.26
N LEU A 12 3.67 7.76 0.85
CA LEU A 12 2.32 8.01 1.39
C LEU A 12 1.50 8.91 0.47
N LEU A 13 2.09 9.98 -0.08
CA LEU A 13 1.42 10.85 -1.04
C LEU A 13 1.09 10.11 -2.35
N ASP A 14 1.97 9.24 -2.82
CA ASP A 14 1.69 8.42 -3.99
C ASP A 14 0.58 7.37 -3.72
N MET A 15 0.57 6.74 -2.55
CA MET A 15 -0.52 5.86 -2.11
C MET A 15 -1.86 6.62 -2.06
N LEU A 16 -1.86 7.81 -1.48
CA LEU A 16 -3.05 8.66 -1.38
C LEU A 16 -3.53 9.11 -2.76
N SER A 17 -2.62 9.53 -3.64
CA SER A 17 -2.93 9.94 -5.01
C SER A 17 -3.58 8.82 -5.84
N ARG A 18 -3.14 7.57 -5.65
CA ARG A 18 -3.74 6.41 -6.31
C ARG A 18 -5.13 6.08 -5.77
N ARG A 19 -5.36 6.30 -4.49
CA ARG A 19 -6.65 6.06 -3.86
C ARG A 19 -7.71 7.06 -4.32
N ILE A 20 -7.36 8.34 -4.34
CA ILE A 20 -8.27 9.42 -4.73
C ILE A 20 -8.43 9.52 -6.25
N GLY A 21 -7.43 9.09 -6.99
CA GLY A 21 -7.24 9.31 -8.42
C GLY A 21 -6.25 10.43 -8.69
N ARG A 22 -5.21 10.13 -9.45
CA ARG A 22 -4.07 11.03 -9.67
C ARG A 22 -4.43 12.43 -10.16
N ARG A 23 -5.39 12.53 -11.09
CA ARG A 23 -5.83 13.83 -11.64
C ARG A 23 -6.51 14.67 -10.57
N LYS A 24 -7.43 14.06 -9.81
CA LYS A 24 -8.16 14.72 -8.73
C LYS A 24 -7.22 15.15 -7.62
N PHE A 25 -6.34 14.25 -7.18
CA PHE A 25 -5.32 14.56 -6.18
C PHE A 25 -4.42 15.74 -6.60
N ALA A 26 -3.94 15.75 -7.84
CA ALA A 26 -3.10 16.84 -8.35
C ALA A 26 -3.84 18.19 -8.37
N ALA A 27 -5.13 18.20 -8.70
CA ALA A 27 -5.95 19.41 -8.66
C ALA A 27 -6.11 19.93 -7.23
N ILE A 28 -6.45 19.06 -6.29
CA ILE A 28 -6.60 19.39 -4.86
C ILE A 28 -5.28 19.94 -4.30
N LEU A 29 -4.17 19.24 -4.58
CA LEU A 29 -2.85 19.65 -4.10
C LEU A 29 -2.47 21.05 -4.62
N ARG A 30 -2.75 21.33 -5.90
CA ARG A 30 -2.47 22.65 -6.48
C ARG A 30 -3.26 23.75 -5.78
N LEU A 31 -4.58 23.55 -5.61
CA LEU A 31 -5.43 24.51 -4.91
C LEU A 31 -4.98 24.72 -3.46
N PHE A 32 -4.61 23.64 -2.77
CA PHE A 32 -4.10 23.73 -1.40
C PHE A 32 -2.80 24.52 -1.31
N VAL A 33 -1.85 24.29 -2.21
CA VAL A 33 -0.58 25.02 -2.27
C VAL A 33 -0.82 26.50 -2.58
N ASP A 34 -1.70 26.81 -3.53
CA ASP A 34 -2.02 28.19 -3.90
C ASP A 34 -2.67 28.96 -2.72
N GLN A 35 -3.59 28.31 -1.98
CA GLN A 35 -4.25 28.89 -0.82
C GLN A 35 -3.32 29.07 0.39
N LYS A 36 -2.33 28.20 0.54
CA LYS A 36 -1.40 28.15 1.67
C LYS A 36 -0.02 28.73 1.37
N ALA A 37 0.14 29.38 0.21
CA ALA A 37 1.39 30.00 -0.17
C ALA A 37 1.89 30.97 0.93
N ASN A 38 3.12 30.77 1.38
CA ASN A 38 3.77 31.55 2.45
C ASN A 38 3.13 31.42 3.85
N GLN A 39 2.32 30.37 4.09
CA GLN A 39 1.74 30.08 5.39
C GLN A 39 2.28 28.77 5.96
N THR A 40 2.37 28.68 7.28
CA THR A 40 2.59 27.41 7.95
C THR A 40 1.31 26.58 7.86
N THR A 41 1.44 25.32 7.44
CA THR A 41 0.29 24.42 7.32
C THR A 41 0.56 23.10 8.05
N SER A 42 -0.51 22.40 8.40
CA SER A 42 -0.48 21.11 9.10
C SER A 42 -1.02 19.97 8.22
N TRP A 43 -0.70 18.74 8.59
CA TRP A 43 -1.28 17.55 7.95
C TRP A 43 -2.79 17.49 8.10
N GLN A 44 -3.34 18.00 9.20
CA GLN A 44 -4.79 18.07 9.45
C GLN A 44 -5.49 19.04 8.51
N GLU A 45 -4.86 20.18 8.17
CA GLU A 45 -5.41 21.10 7.18
C GLU A 45 -5.39 20.49 5.78
N PHE A 46 -4.31 19.80 5.42
CA PHE A 46 -4.21 19.07 4.16
C PHE A 46 -5.23 17.92 4.08
N GLN A 47 -5.41 17.14 5.15
CA GLN A 47 -6.45 16.12 5.24
C GLN A 47 -7.83 16.70 4.97
N ARG A 48 -8.21 17.78 5.69
CA ARG A 48 -9.51 18.44 5.51
C ARG A 48 -9.73 18.93 4.07
N ALA A 49 -8.71 19.49 3.44
CA ALA A 49 -8.79 19.92 2.05
C ALA A 49 -9.06 18.73 1.11
N ILE A 50 -8.39 17.60 1.33
CA ILE A 50 -8.61 16.39 0.53
C ILE A 50 -10.01 15.81 0.79
N GLU A 51 -10.45 15.71 2.03
CA GLU A 51 -11.77 15.16 2.38
C GLU A 51 -12.91 15.97 1.77
N ALA A 52 -12.80 17.31 1.82
CA ALA A 52 -13.81 18.20 1.25
C ALA A 52 -13.99 17.99 -0.26
N ASP A 53 -12.91 17.83 -1.00
CA ASP A 53 -12.94 17.72 -2.46
C ASP A 53 -13.00 16.28 -2.97
N ALA A 54 -12.43 15.32 -2.24
CA ALA A 54 -12.41 13.93 -2.66
C ALA A 54 -13.77 13.25 -2.57
N GLY A 55 -14.63 13.69 -1.62
CA GLY A 55 -15.91 13.06 -1.35
C GLY A 55 -15.77 11.63 -0.82
N GLN A 56 -14.65 11.33 -0.19
CA GLN A 56 -14.31 10.02 0.40
C GLN A 56 -13.82 10.22 1.82
N ASP A 57 -14.24 9.34 2.71
CA ASP A 57 -13.65 9.24 4.04
C ASP A 57 -12.24 8.67 3.91
N ILE A 58 -11.25 9.50 4.20
CA ILE A 58 -9.82 9.15 4.22
C ILE A 58 -9.19 9.38 5.60
N HIS A 59 -9.99 9.68 6.62
CA HIS A 59 -9.51 9.88 7.99
C HIS A 59 -8.65 8.69 8.45
N TRP A 60 -9.15 7.46 8.24
CA TRP A 60 -8.42 6.24 8.56
C TRP A 60 -7.04 6.15 7.89
N PHE A 61 -6.88 6.74 6.68
CA PHE A 61 -5.59 6.73 5.96
C PHE A 61 -4.57 7.61 6.67
N PHE A 62 -4.99 8.82 7.09
CA PHE A 62 -4.11 9.73 7.83
C PHE A 62 -3.76 9.16 9.21
N GLU A 63 -4.74 8.71 9.97
CA GLU A 63 -4.53 8.04 11.25
C GLU A 63 -3.50 6.89 11.12
N GLN A 64 -3.71 6.02 10.14
CA GLN A 64 -2.87 4.84 9.95
C GLN A 64 -1.44 5.17 9.50
N TRP A 65 -1.30 6.07 8.54
CA TRP A 65 -0.03 6.25 7.83
C TRP A 65 0.78 7.44 8.29
N PHE A 66 0.15 8.47 8.84
CA PHE A 66 0.83 9.68 9.32
C PHE A 66 0.99 9.70 10.84
N GLU A 67 0.04 9.16 11.58
CA GLU A 67 0.07 9.21 13.05
C GLU A 67 0.67 7.95 13.67
N ARG A 68 0.45 6.77 13.07
CA ARG A 68 1.04 5.53 13.58
C ARG A 68 2.52 5.40 13.20
N THR A 69 3.28 4.83 14.11
CA THR A 69 4.67 4.42 13.85
C THR A 69 4.71 3.03 13.22
N GLY A 70 5.82 2.73 12.51
CA GLY A 70 6.02 1.43 11.87
C GLY A 70 5.44 1.32 10.47
N ALA A 71 5.43 0.12 9.96
CA ALA A 71 4.90 -0.27 8.66
C ALA A 71 4.45 -1.74 8.72
N PRO A 72 3.49 -2.16 7.87
CA PRO A 72 3.04 -3.54 7.84
C PRO A 72 4.13 -4.50 7.37
N ASP A 73 4.08 -5.70 7.91
CA ASP A 73 4.88 -6.84 7.51
C ASP A 73 3.96 -7.89 6.88
N TYR A 74 3.76 -7.81 5.57
CA TYR A 74 2.92 -8.74 4.85
C TYR A 74 3.68 -10.02 4.50
N GLN A 75 3.05 -11.16 4.80
CA GLN A 75 3.53 -12.48 4.40
C GLN A 75 2.51 -13.12 3.47
N LEU A 76 2.99 -13.82 2.43
CA LEU A 76 2.15 -14.48 1.45
C LEU A 76 2.43 -15.97 1.43
N THR A 77 1.37 -16.77 1.54
CA THR A 77 1.37 -18.20 1.22
C THR A 77 0.42 -18.47 0.07
N TRP A 78 0.76 -19.40 -0.81
CA TRP A 78 -0.07 -19.72 -1.97
C TRP A 78 0.10 -21.17 -2.42
N ASP A 79 -0.91 -21.66 -3.13
CA ASP A 79 -0.92 -22.97 -3.78
C ASP A 79 -1.69 -22.89 -5.10
N GLN A 80 -1.36 -23.79 -6.04
CA GLN A 80 -2.07 -23.91 -7.31
C GLN A 80 -2.58 -25.33 -7.51
N LYS A 81 -3.90 -25.46 -7.72
CA LYS A 81 -4.56 -26.71 -8.08
C LYS A 81 -5.29 -26.56 -9.41
N GLY A 82 -4.85 -27.32 -10.42
CA GLY A 82 -5.36 -27.17 -11.77
C GLY A 82 -5.15 -25.74 -12.30
N GLY A 83 -6.19 -25.12 -12.86
CA GLY A 83 -6.18 -23.75 -13.36
C GLY A 83 -6.56 -22.69 -12.32
N THR A 84 -6.49 -23.02 -11.02
CA THR A 84 -6.86 -22.11 -9.93
C THR A 84 -5.69 -21.93 -8.97
N VAL A 85 -5.34 -20.67 -8.68
CA VAL A 85 -4.41 -20.29 -7.62
C VAL A 85 -5.20 -19.77 -6.43
N SER A 86 -4.82 -20.18 -5.24
CA SER A 86 -5.34 -19.69 -3.97
C SER A 86 -4.20 -19.27 -3.07
N GLY A 87 -4.43 -18.32 -2.20
CA GLY A 87 -3.41 -17.88 -1.25
C GLY A 87 -4.00 -17.03 -0.14
N VAL A 88 -3.17 -16.77 0.85
CA VAL A 88 -3.50 -15.94 2.00
C VAL A 88 -2.36 -14.98 2.24
N ILE A 89 -2.70 -13.70 2.39
CA ILE A 89 -1.79 -12.66 2.86
C ILE A 89 -2.09 -12.46 4.33
N THR A 90 -1.07 -12.49 5.17
CA THR A 90 -1.17 -12.27 6.62
C THR A 90 -0.33 -11.09 7.06
N GLN A 91 -0.69 -10.47 8.17
CA GLN A 91 0.11 -9.44 8.85
C GLN A 91 -0.04 -9.56 10.36
N PRO A 92 1.02 -9.25 11.13
CA PRO A 92 0.92 -9.13 12.58
C PRO A 92 0.25 -7.84 13.01
N VAL A 93 -0.12 -7.73 14.27
CA VAL A 93 -0.56 -6.45 14.88
C VAL A 93 0.60 -5.45 14.96
N PRO A 94 0.35 -4.14 14.77
CA PRO A 94 -0.92 -3.51 14.44
C PRO A 94 -1.30 -3.74 12.97
N TYR A 95 -2.59 -3.97 12.70
CA TYR A 95 -3.07 -4.20 11.34
C TYR A 95 -3.12 -2.90 10.52
N PHE A 96 -2.68 -3.00 9.27
CA PHE A 96 -2.70 -1.91 8.30
C PHE A 96 -3.63 -2.25 7.15
N ARG A 97 -4.55 -1.35 6.86
CA ARG A 97 -5.40 -1.44 5.69
C ARG A 97 -4.63 -1.00 4.44
N ALA A 98 -4.60 -1.86 3.42
CA ALA A 98 -3.97 -1.53 2.14
C ALA A 98 -4.60 -2.31 0.99
N THR A 99 -4.48 -1.76 -0.22
CA THR A 99 -4.73 -2.49 -1.47
C THR A 99 -3.39 -2.93 -2.04
N LEU A 100 -3.16 -4.24 -2.07
CA LEU A 100 -1.92 -4.85 -2.52
C LEU A 100 -2.07 -5.39 -3.94
N GLU A 101 -1.04 -5.25 -4.75
CA GLU A 101 -0.93 -5.97 -6.01
C GLU A 101 -0.26 -7.34 -5.77
N VAL A 102 -0.80 -8.36 -6.40
CA VAL A 102 -0.25 -9.72 -6.40
C VAL A 102 0.01 -10.09 -7.85
N GLU A 103 1.27 -10.31 -8.20
CA GLU A 103 1.69 -10.72 -9.53
C GLU A 103 1.92 -12.24 -9.57
N LEU A 104 1.16 -12.92 -10.43
CA LEU A 104 1.30 -14.35 -10.71
C LEU A 104 2.21 -14.51 -11.92
N ILE A 105 3.32 -15.20 -11.78
CA ILE A 105 4.35 -15.34 -12.81
C ILE A 105 4.42 -16.80 -13.28
N GLY A 106 4.18 -17.01 -14.56
CA GLY A 106 4.45 -18.26 -15.28
C GLY A 106 5.72 -18.18 -16.13
N SER A 107 5.93 -19.14 -17.03
CA SER A 107 7.09 -19.14 -17.93
C SER A 107 7.11 -17.93 -18.87
N ASN A 108 5.99 -17.67 -19.54
CA ASN A 108 5.86 -16.61 -20.55
C ASN A 108 4.64 -15.72 -20.33
N ARG A 109 4.02 -15.79 -19.14
CA ARG A 109 2.78 -15.06 -18.81
C ARG A 109 2.90 -14.48 -17.43
N ARG A 110 2.30 -13.29 -17.28
CA ARG A 110 2.12 -12.62 -16.01
C ARG A 110 0.67 -12.18 -15.85
N LEU A 111 0.15 -12.23 -14.65
CA LEU A 111 -1.18 -11.77 -14.31
C LEU A 111 -1.12 -11.02 -13.00
N THR A 112 -1.49 -9.75 -13.02
CA THR A 112 -1.56 -8.93 -11.80
C THR A 112 -3.01 -8.80 -11.34
N LYS A 113 -3.25 -9.07 -10.08
CA LYS A 113 -4.52 -8.90 -9.39
C LYS A 113 -4.35 -7.98 -8.18
N LYS A 114 -5.46 -7.38 -7.75
CA LYS A 114 -5.47 -6.55 -6.53
C LYS A 114 -6.29 -7.23 -5.45
N ILE A 115 -5.85 -7.08 -4.22
CA ILE A 115 -6.55 -7.55 -3.03
C ILE A 115 -6.47 -6.49 -1.94
N GLU A 116 -7.57 -6.25 -1.23
CA GLU A 116 -7.58 -5.40 -0.06
C GLU A 116 -7.35 -6.26 1.19
N ILE A 117 -6.43 -5.84 2.03
CA ILE A 117 -6.24 -6.38 3.38
C ILE A 117 -6.64 -5.30 4.39
N VAL A 118 -7.43 -5.67 5.38
CA VAL A 118 -7.93 -4.76 6.43
C VAL A 118 -7.54 -5.26 7.81
N ASN A 119 -7.61 -6.58 8.01
CA ASN A 119 -7.38 -7.26 9.28
C ASN A 119 -6.14 -8.16 9.21
N ALA A 120 -6.04 -9.11 10.13
CA ALA A 120 -4.93 -10.05 10.24
C ALA A 120 -4.60 -10.80 8.94
N GLN A 121 -5.61 -11.03 8.09
CA GLN A 121 -5.43 -11.79 6.85
C GLN A 121 -6.43 -11.40 5.75
N ALA A 122 -6.02 -11.65 4.51
CA ALA A 122 -6.87 -11.57 3.32
C ALA A 122 -6.60 -12.79 2.42
N GLY A 123 -7.65 -13.55 2.12
CA GLY A 123 -7.57 -14.73 1.24
C GLY A 123 -7.96 -14.39 -0.19
N PHE A 124 -7.39 -15.10 -1.15
CA PHE A 124 -7.78 -15.00 -2.55
C PHE A 124 -7.89 -16.35 -3.23
N LYS A 125 -8.71 -16.39 -4.28
CA LYS A 125 -8.85 -17.55 -5.17
C LYS A 125 -9.12 -17.03 -6.59
N TRP A 126 -8.17 -17.25 -7.50
CA TRP A 126 -8.23 -16.72 -8.86
C TRP A 126 -8.00 -17.81 -9.91
N LYS A 127 -8.62 -17.64 -11.08
CA LYS A 127 -8.29 -18.45 -12.25
C LYS A 127 -6.94 -18.00 -12.82
N ALA A 128 -6.05 -18.94 -13.07
CA ALA A 128 -4.78 -18.75 -13.73
C ALA A 128 -4.59 -19.87 -14.76
N PRO A 129 -4.89 -19.62 -16.05
CA PRO A 129 -4.86 -20.67 -17.08
C PRO A 129 -3.43 -21.00 -17.56
N PHE A 130 -2.47 -20.93 -16.64
CA PHE A 130 -1.06 -21.29 -16.85
C PHE A 130 -0.43 -21.75 -15.54
N LYS A 131 0.66 -22.52 -15.66
CA LYS A 131 1.43 -22.95 -14.48
C LYS A 131 2.18 -21.79 -13.88
N ILE A 132 1.92 -21.50 -12.61
CA ILE A 132 2.58 -20.45 -11.85
C ILE A 132 3.92 -20.98 -11.35
N LYS A 133 4.98 -20.20 -11.52
CA LYS A 133 6.33 -20.45 -11.02
C LYS A 133 6.62 -19.68 -9.74
N SER A 134 6.10 -18.45 -9.65
CA SER A 134 6.26 -17.60 -8.49
C SER A 134 5.10 -16.63 -8.34
N VAL A 135 4.87 -16.18 -7.13
CA VAL A 135 3.91 -15.14 -6.79
C VAL A 135 4.65 -14.05 -6.05
N ILE A 136 4.53 -12.81 -6.54
CA ILE A 136 5.17 -11.64 -5.94
C ILE A 136 4.11 -10.72 -5.38
N LEU A 137 4.28 -10.34 -4.12
CA LEU A 137 3.44 -9.37 -3.44
C LEU A 137 4.03 -7.97 -3.64
N ASP A 138 3.18 -7.04 -4.10
CA ASP A 138 3.54 -5.64 -4.36
C ASP A 138 4.82 -5.49 -5.20
N PRO A 139 4.83 -6.00 -6.44
CA PRO A 139 6.03 -6.09 -7.28
C PRO A 139 6.63 -4.73 -7.64
N HIS A 140 5.85 -3.66 -7.49
CA HIS A 140 6.27 -2.30 -7.84
C HIS A 140 6.45 -1.39 -6.61
N TYR A 141 6.49 -1.97 -5.40
CA TYR A 141 6.69 -1.23 -4.14
C TYR A 141 5.74 -0.04 -3.97
N LYS A 142 4.47 -0.27 -4.29
CA LYS A 142 3.42 0.76 -4.26
C LYS A 142 2.85 1.02 -2.87
N VAL A 143 3.14 0.15 -1.91
CA VAL A 143 2.65 0.24 -0.53
C VAL A 143 3.84 0.30 0.43
N LEU A 144 3.80 1.24 1.36
CA LEU A 144 4.77 1.30 2.45
C LEU A 144 4.67 0.02 3.27
N ARG A 145 5.75 -0.75 3.34
CA ARG A 145 5.83 -2.00 4.10
C ARG A 145 7.28 -2.38 4.40
N TRP A 146 7.45 -3.25 5.37
CA TRP A 146 8.74 -3.88 5.59
C TRP A 146 9.05 -4.85 4.43
N LEU A 147 10.27 -4.76 3.91
CA LEU A 147 10.77 -5.69 2.90
C LEU A 147 11.63 -6.76 3.58
N PRO A 148 11.56 -8.02 3.12
CA PRO A 148 12.35 -9.11 3.73
C PRO A 148 13.85 -8.83 3.78
N GLU A 149 14.40 -8.17 2.78
CA GLU A 149 15.81 -7.82 2.69
C GLU A 149 16.27 -6.78 3.72
N PHE A 150 15.35 -6.00 4.29
CA PHE A 150 15.65 -5.04 5.35
C PHE A 150 15.42 -5.60 6.76
N ARG A 151 14.98 -6.84 6.87
CA ARG A 151 14.94 -7.51 8.17
C ARG A 151 16.37 -7.82 8.59
N THR A 152 16.89 -7.11 9.58
CA THR A 152 18.10 -7.56 10.27
C THR A 152 17.81 -8.96 10.82
N LYS A 153 18.57 -9.96 10.38
CA LYS A 153 18.59 -11.25 11.09
C LYS A 153 19.00 -10.92 12.52
N GLY A 154 18.09 -11.11 13.47
CA GLY A 154 18.43 -11.07 14.86
C GLY A 154 19.61 -12.03 15.12
N PRO A 155 20.39 -11.83 16.18
CA PRO A 155 21.46 -12.75 16.51
C PRO A 155 20.87 -14.16 16.56
N SER A 156 21.47 -15.05 15.77
CA SER A 156 21.16 -16.48 15.80
C SER A 156 21.49 -16.96 17.20
N GLY A 157 20.47 -17.16 18.06
CA GLY A 157 20.63 -17.83 19.32
C GLY A 157 20.78 -19.33 19.09
#